data_01152d0714d892841a18d18b93b5a711
#
_entry.id   01152d0714d892841a18d18b93b5a711
#
_cell.length_a   1.000
_cell.length_b   1.000
_cell.length_c   1.000
_cell.angle_alpha   90.00
_cell.angle_beta   90.00
_cell.angle_gamma   90.00
#
_symmetry.space_group_name_H-M   'P 1'
#
loop_
_entity.id
_entity.type
_entity.pdbx_description
1 polymer ?
#
loop_
_entity_poly.entity_id
_entity_poly.type
_entity_poly.pdbx_seq_one_letter_code
_entity_poly.pdbx_strand_id
1 'polypeptide(L)'
;MKVNIEEEMKSSYIDYSMSVIVARALPDVRDGFKPVHRRILYGMLGLGNTSDKPYKKCARVVGDVLGKYHPHGDSSVYGALVRMGQEWNMRYKLVDGQGNFGSVDGDSPAAMRYTECRLSKMGEHIMDDIDKDTVDMANNFDDTLKEPTVMPTKIPNLLVNGGNGIAVGMATNIPTHNLGEVIDACCAYIDNPDIDVEGLMRYVPAPDFP
;
A
#
# COMPACT_ATOMS: atom_id res chain seq x y z
N MET A 1 8.36 39.82 -17.60
CA MET A 1 7.08 39.52 -16.98
C MET A 1 7.21 39.76 -15.47
N LYS A 2 6.37 40.57 -14.85
CA LYS A 2 6.41 40.71 -13.39
C LYS A 2 5.51 39.63 -12.80
N VAL A 3 6.07 38.75 -12.01
CA VAL A 3 5.34 37.70 -11.30
C VAL A 3 5.08 38.20 -9.88
N ASN A 4 3.84 38.09 -9.42
CA ASN A 4 3.49 38.36 -8.02
C ASN A 4 3.88 37.17 -7.18
N ILE A 5 4.84 37.33 -6.28
CA ILE A 5 5.40 36.26 -5.47
C ILE A 5 4.35 35.64 -4.53
N GLU A 6 3.39 36.40 -4.04
CA GLU A 6 2.34 35.88 -3.16
C GLU A 6 1.37 34.95 -3.91
N GLU A 7 1.00 35.29 -5.13
CA GLU A 7 0.12 34.47 -5.97
C GLU A 7 0.82 33.22 -6.42
N GLU A 8 2.09 33.30 -6.82
CA GLU A 8 2.90 32.15 -7.21
C GLU A 8 3.11 31.20 -6.06
N MET A 9 3.43 31.71 -4.86
CA MET A 9 3.58 30.86 -3.67
C MET A 9 2.27 30.17 -3.27
N LYS A 10 1.13 30.88 -3.34
CA LYS A 10 -0.18 30.28 -3.04
C LYS A 10 -0.50 29.15 -4.02
N SER A 11 -0.35 29.41 -5.32
CA SER A 11 -0.61 28.40 -6.35
C SER A 11 0.29 27.18 -6.17
N SER A 12 1.61 27.40 -6.08
CA SER A 12 2.58 26.31 -5.91
C SER A 12 2.38 25.51 -4.61
N TYR A 13 1.97 26.19 -3.52
CA TYR A 13 1.68 25.49 -2.27
C TYR A 13 0.40 24.66 -2.35
N ILE A 14 -0.63 25.17 -3.03
CA ILE A 14 -1.87 24.40 -3.26
C ILE A 14 -1.57 23.17 -4.13
N ASP A 15 -0.83 23.32 -5.22
CA ASP A 15 -0.47 22.23 -6.11
C ASP A 15 0.37 21.18 -5.39
N TYR A 16 1.35 21.60 -4.58
CA TYR A 16 2.12 20.70 -3.74
C TYR A 16 1.23 19.96 -2.72
N SER A 17 0.35 20.69 -2.04
CA SER A 17 -0.55 20.11 -1.03
C SER A 17 -1.48 19.08 -1.64
N MET A 18 -2.09 19.39 -2.79
CA MET A 18 -2.94 18.45 -3.53
C MET A 18 -2.16 17.20 -3.97
N SER A 19 -0.94 17.37 -4.46
CA SER A 19 -0.07 16.25 -4.84
C SER A 19 0.24 15.35 -3.64
N VAL A 20 0.55 15.94 -2.47
CA VAL A 20 0.82 15.15 -1.24
C VAL A 20 -0.43 14.42 -0.75
N ILE A 21 -1.60 15.05 -0.81
CA ILE A 21 -2.86 14.42 -0.38
C ILE A 21 -3.19 13.23 -1.30
N VAL A 22 -3.30 13.49 -2.60
CA VAL A 22 -3.84 12.52 -3.58
C VAL A 22 -2.82 11.44 -3.94
N ALA A 23 -1.55 11.80 -4.13
CA ALA A 23 -0.55 10.92 -4.73
C ALA A 23 0.52 10.41 -3.75
N ARG A 24 0.41 10.66 -2.44
CA ARG A 24 1.43 10.23 -1.48
C ARG A 24 0.90 9.72 -0.15
N ALA A 25 0.07 10.54 0.54
CA ALA A 25 -0.19 10.35 1.97
C ALA A 25 -1.40 9.46 2.25
N LEU A 26 -2.46 9.57 1.45
CA LEU A 26 -3.70 8.85 1.68
C LEU A 26 -3.75 7.54 0.88
N PRO A 27 -4.22 6.44 1.50
CA PRO A 27 -4.50 5.22 0.76
C PRO A 27 -5.74 5.38 -0.13
N ASP A 28 -5.76 4.71 -1.28
CA ASP A 28 -6.95 4.61 -2.11
C ASP A 28 -8.00 3.72 -1.42
N VAL A 29 -9.25 4.15 -1.41
CA VAL A 29 -10.33 3.42 -0.73
C VAL A 29 -10.59 2.06 -1.37
N ARG A 30 -10.31 1.91 -2.68
CA ARG A 30 -10.57 0.69 -3.44
C ARG A 30 -9.63 -0.46 -3.11
N ASP A 31 -8.32 -0.15 -2.89
CA ASP A 31 -7.30 -1.17 -2.64
C ASP A 31 -6.55 -1.01 -1.31
N GLY A 32 -6.75 0.10 -0.59
CA GLY A 32 -6.11 0.37 0.69
C GLY A 32 -4.62 0.75 0.58
N PHE A 33 -4.12 1.01 -0.62
CA PHE A 33 -2.70 1.29 -0.83
C PHE A 33 -2.40 2.75 -1.14
N LYS A 34 -1.26 3.19 -0.62
CA LYS A 34 -0.57 4.37 -1.15
C LYS A 34 0.21 3.97 -2.42
N PRO A 35 0.53 4.92 -3.30
CA PRO A 35 1.29 4.62 -4.52
C PRO A 35 2.58 3.82 -4.29
N VAL A 36 3.33 4.14 -3.23
CA VAL A 36 4.58 3.41 -2.91
C VAL A 36 4.33 1.93 -2.61
N HIS A 37 3.28 1.59 -1.86
CA HIS A 37 2.93 0.21 -1.54
C HIS A 37 2.55 -0.58 -2.80
N ARG A 38 1.71 0.02 -3.64
CA ARG A 38 1.26 -0.57 -4.90
C ARG A 38 2.43 -0.85 -5.83
N ARG A 39 3.35 0.10 -5.98
CA ARG A 39 4.55 -0.02 -6.80
C ARG A 39 5.52 -1.08 -6.30
N ILE A 40 5.68 -1.23 -4.97
CA ILE A 40 6.51 -2.28 -4.37
C ILE A 40 5.94 -3.66 -4.69
N LEU A 41 4.66 -3.89 -4.42
CA LEU A 41 4.02 -5.19 -4.68
C LEU A 41 4.05 -5.54 -6.18
N TYR A 42 3.73 -4.58 -7.03
CA TYR A 42 3.78 -4.76 -8.49
C TYR A 42 5.21 -5.04 -8.99
N GLY A 43 6.21 -4.32 -8.47
CA GLY A 43 7.61 -4.58 -8.77
C GLY A 43 8.07 -5.96 -8.32
N MET A 44 7.64 -6.43 -7.13
CA MET A 44 7.94 -7.77 -6.64
C MET A 44 7.31 -8.85 -7.53
N LEU A 45 6.08 -8.65 -7.99
CA LEU A 45 5.41 -9.55 -8.94
C LEU A 45 6.18 -9.59 -10.27
N GLY A 46 6.55 -8.44 -10.82
CA GLY A 46 7.34 -8.33 -12.06
C GLY A 46 8.73 -8.99 -11.98
N LEU A 47 9.33 -9.02 -10.79
CA LEU A 47 10.56 -9.76 -10.52
C LEU A 47 10.34 -11.28 -10.35
N GLY A 48 9.10 -11.77 -10.41
CA GLY A 48 8.75 -13.15 -10.08
C GLY A 48 9.15 -13.52 -8.65
N ASN A 49 9.02 -12.57 -7.72
CA ASN A 49 9.40 -12.75 -6.31
C ASN A 49 8.21 -13.23 -5.46
N THR A 50 7.62 -14.33 -5.88
CA THR A 50 6.42 -14.96 -5.31
C THR A 50 6.74 -15.82 -4.08
N SER A 51 5.71 -16.20 -3.32
CA SER A 51 5.84 -16.92 -2.04
C SER A 51 6.45 -18.31 -2.18
N ASP A 52 6.35 -18.91 -3.37
CA ASP A 52 6.92 -20.23 -3.71
C ASP A 52 8.39 -20.17 -4.15
N LYS A 53 8.94 -18.95 -4.33
CA LYS A 53 10.32 -18.73 -4.81
C LYS A 53 11.27 -18.40 -3.67
N PRO A 54 12.59 -18.59 -3.89
CA PRO A 54 13.59 -18.16 -2.94
C PRO A 54 13.51 -16.64 -2.66
N TYR A 55 13.85 -16.27 -1.43
CA TYR A 55 13.97 -14.85 -1.06
C TYR A 55 14.96 -14.10 -1.94
N LYS A 56 14.67 -12.83 -2.19
CA LYS A 56 15.58 -11.90 -2.86
C LYS A 56 16.01 -10.81 -1.88
N LYS A 57 17.22 -10.28 -2.05
CA LYS A 57 17.67 -9.12 -1.26
C LYS A 57 16.70 -7.95 -1.40
N CYS A 58 16.31 -7.32 -0.28
CA CYS A 58 15.45 -6.14 -0.30
C CYS A 58 16.04 -5.03 -1.17
N ALA A 59 17.37 -4.87 -1.17
CA ALA A 59 18.05 -3.92 -2.05
C ALA A 59 17.75 -4.11 -3.54
N ARG A 60 17.56 -5.36 -4.00
CA ARG A 60 17.19 -5.65 -5.38
C ARG A 60 15.77 -5.17 -5.70
N VAL A 61 14.83 -5.43 -4.79
CA VAL A 61 13.43 -4.99 -4.94
C VAL A 61 13.35 -3.46 -4.92
N VAL A 62 14.00 -2.83 -3.94
CA VAL A 62 14.05 -1.36 -3.83
C VAL A 62 14.65 -0.73 -5.07
N GLY A 63 15.78 -1.25 -5.58
CA GLY A 63 16.43 -0.74 -6.79
C GLY A 63 15.54 -0.86 -8.04
N ASP A 64 14.84 -1.98 -8.20
CA ASP A 64 13.92 -2.20 -9.33
C ASP A 64 12.72 -1.23 -9.28
N VAL A 65 12.14 -1.04 -8.10
CA VAL A 65 11.01 -0.12 -7.89
C VAL A 65 11.42 1.34 -8.15
N LEU A 66 12.59 1.75 -7.66
CA LEU A 66 13.13 3.10 -7.89
C LEU A 66 13.38 3.36 -9.38
N GLY A 67 13.99 2.41 -10.05
CA GLY A 67 14.34 2.55 -11.46
C GLY A 67 13.16 2.53 -12.41
N LYS A 68 12.05 1.88 -12.03
CA LYS A 68 10.91 1.66 -12.92
C LYS A 68 9.67 2.49 -12.59
N TYR A 69 9.38 2.70 -11.30
CA TYR A 69 8.05 3.19 -10.90
C TYR A 69 8.07 4.35 -9.92
N HIS A 70 9.08 4.44 -9.03
CA HIS A 70 9.02 5.36 -7.88
C HIS A 70 10.32 6.18 -7.72
N PRO A 71 10.50 7.29 -8.47
CA PRO A 71 11.74 8.07 -8.49
C PRO A 71 11.88 8.96 -7.25
N HIS A 72 12.00 8.35 -6.07
CA HIS A 72 12.14 9.01 -4.77
C HIS A 72 13.30 8.38 -3.97
N GLY A 73 13.48 8.77 -2.71
CA GLY A 73 14.55 8.24 -1.88
C GLY A 73 14.39 6.73 -1.58
N ASP A 74 15.49 5.99 -1.63
CA ASP A 74 15.56 4.56 -1.36
C ASP A 74 15.08 4.19 0.05
N SER A 75 15.39 5.02 1.04
CA SER A 75 14.98 4.84 2.43
C SER A 75 13.45 4.85 2.60
N SER A 76 12.73 5.66 1.82
CA SER A 76 11.27 5.71 1.86
C SER A 76 10.64 4.44 1.28
N VAL A 77 11.18 3.93 0.17
CA VAL A 77 10.73 2.67 -0.45
C VAL A 77 11.06 1.49 0.45
N TYR A 78 12.28 1.44 1.00
CA TYR A 78 12.67 0.37 1.91
C TYR A 78 11.84 0.38 3.20
N GLY A 79 11.59 1.56 3.78
CA GLY A 79 10.74 1.68 4.97
C GLY A 79 9.30 1.20 4.72
N ALA A 80 8.73 1.50 3.56
CA ALA A 80 7.40 1.00 3.18
C ALA A 80 7.40 -0.53 2.98
N LEU A 81 8.41 -1.08 2.31
CA LEU A 81 8.57 -2.52 2.13
C LEU A 81 8.68 -3.25 3.47
N VAL A 82 9.51 -2.75 4.38
CA VAL A 82 9.69 -3.33 5.71
C VAL A 82 8.39 -3.35 6.49
N ARG A 83 7.63 -2.24 6.50
CA ARG A 83 6.34 -2.18 7.21
C ARG A 83 5.34 -3.21 6.72
N MET A 84 5.31 -3.51 5.43
CA MET A 84 4.44 -4.56 4.87
C MET A 84 4.83 -5.98 5.31
N GLY A 85 6.03 -6.17 5.86
CA GLY A 85 6.50 -7.43 6.42
C GLY A 85 6.47 -7.52 7.95
N GLN A 86 6.08 -6.46 8.65
CA GLN A 86 6.07 -6.41 10.12
C GLN A 86 4.71 -6.84 10.69
N GLU A 87 4.71 -7.78 11.63
CA GLU A 87 3.50 -8.36 12.22
C GLU A 87 2.72 -7.38 13.11
N TRP A 88 3.40 -6.41 13.69
CA TRP A 88 2.79 -5.36 14.52
C TRP A 88 2.29 -4.14 13.73
N ASN A 89 2.57 -4.08 12.43
CA ASN A 89 2.08 -3.01 11.54
C ASN A 89 1.00 -3.49 10.56
N MET A 90 0.97 -4.79 10.26
CA MET A 90 0.05 -5.37 9.29
C MET A 90 -0.72 -6.50 9.97
N ARG A 91 -2.04 -6.41 9.99
CA ARG A 91 -2.87 -7.51 10.50
C ARG A 91 -2.68 -8.79 9.66
N TYR A 92 -2.49 -8.60 8.34
CA TYR A 92 -2.14 -9.67 7.40
C TYR A 92 -0.97 -9.21 6.55
N LYS A 93 0.22 -9.77 6.78
CA LYS A 93 1.44 -9.37 6.07
C LYS A 93 1.31 -9.58 4.56
N LEU A 94 1.79 -8.60 3.80
CA LEU A 94 1.83 -8.66 2.34
C LEU A 94 3.22 -9.06 1.83
N VAL A 95 4.23 -8.86 2.64
CA VAL A 95 5.61 -9.21 2.39
C VAL A 95 6.05 -10.24 3.43
N ASP A 96 6.68 -11.30 2.97
CA ASP A 96 7.38 -12.28 3.79
C ASP A 96 8.85 -11.88 3.84
N GLY A 97 9.31 -11.46 5.03
CA GLY A 97 10.65 -10.94 5.27
C GLY A 97 11.55 -11.93 5.98
N GLN A 98 12.83 -11.94 5.63
CA GLN A 98 13.87 -12.71 6.28
C GLN A 98 15.01 -11.82 6.74
N GLY A 99 15.44 -11.99 7.99
CA GLY A 99 16.42 -11.16 8.64
C GLY A 99 15.80 -10.18 9.64
N ASN A 100 16.55 -9.14 10.01
CA ASN A 100 16.09 -8.15 10.98
C ASN A 100 15.22 -7.08 10.29
N PHE A 101 13.91 -7.17 10.49
CA PHE A 101 12.90 -6.19 10.04
C PHE A 101 12.51 -5.19 11.15
N GLY A 102 13.32 -5.05 12.19
CA GLY A 102 13.04 -4.22 13.34
C GLY A 102 12.32 -4.97 14.46
N SER A 103 11.90 -4.25 15.48
CA SER A 103 11.12 -4.78 16.60
C SER A 103 9.96 -3.84 16.96
N VAL A 104 9.00 -4.37 17.72
CA VAL A 104 7.90 -3.57 18.29
C VAL A 104 8.41 -2.53 19.29
N ASP A 105 9.57 -2.78 19.90
CA ASP A 105 10.21 -1.86 20.86
C ASP A 105 10.93 -0.68 20.19
N GLY A 106 10.87 -0.59 18.86
CA GLY A 106 11.39 0.54 18.10
C GLY A 106 12.78 0.35 17.50
N ASP A 107 13.34 -0.87 17.54
CA ASP A 107 14.60 -1.15 16.84
C ASP A 107 14.43 -0.96 15.33
N SER A 108 15.40 -0.32 14.72
CA SER A 108 15.42 -0.14 13.27
C SER A 108 15.72 -1.45 12.54
N PRO A 109 15.15 -1.65 11.34
CA PRO A 109 15.51 -2.78 10.50
C PRO A 109 17.01 -2.69 10.11
N ALA A 110 17.60 -3.83 9.83
CA ALA A 110 18.93 -3.87 9.23
C ALA A 110 18.92 -3.23 7.83
N ALA A 111 20.08 -2.79 7.36
CA ALA A 111 20.19 -2.22 6.02
C ALA A 111 19.70 -3.22 4.94
N MET A 112 19.07 -2.70 3.88
CA MET A 112 18.43 -3.49 2.81
C MET A 112 19.35 -4.48 2.09
N ARG A 113 20.68 -4.33 2.20
CA ARG A 113 21.67 -5.27 1.66
C ARG A 113 21.76 -6.57 2.47
N TYR A 114 21.32 -6.56 3.74
CA TYR A 114 21.33 -7.73 4.62
C TYR A 114 19.98 -8.45 4.66
N THR A 115 18.87 -7.71 4.58
CA THR A 115 17.54 -8.28 4.63
C THR A 115 17.08 -8.84 3.29
N GLU A 116 16.19 -9.82 3.35
CA GLU A 116 15.62 -10.48 2.18
C GLU A 116 14.09 -10.48 2.27
N CYS A 117 13.43 -10.54 1.13
CA CYS A 117 11.98 -10.54 1.07
C CYS A 117 11.45 -11.32 -0.14
N ARG A 118 10.19 -11.68 -0.05
CA ARG A 118 9.34 -12.18 -1.13
C ARG A 118 7.89 -11.80 -0.85
N LEU A 119 7.01 -11.95 -1.83
CA LEU A 119 5.57 -11.80 -1.58
C LEU A 119 5.10 -12.84 -0.58
N SER A 120 4.20 -12.46 0.31
CA SER A 120 3.39 -13.42 1.06
C SER A 120 2.27 -13.96 0.15
N LYS A 121 1.61 -15.04 0.56
CA LYS A 121 0.41 -15.53 -0.14
C LYS A 121 -0.69 -14.46 -0.21
N MET A 122 -0.87 -13.69 0.87
CA MET A 122 -1.84 -12.60 0.90
C MET A 122 -1.47 -11.49 -0.10
N GLY A 123 -0.17 -11.14 -0.19
CA GLY A 123 0.33 -10.17 -1.17
C GLY A 123 0.11 -10.62 -2.61
N GLU A 124 0.19 -11.92 -2.89
CA GLU A 124 -0.14 -12.48 -4.22
C GLU A 124 -1.65 -12.38 -4.49
N HIS A 125 -2.50 -12.78 -3.55
CA HIS A 125 -3.95 -12.74 -3.71
C HIS A 125 -4.52 -11.35 -3.96
N ILE A 126 -3.87 -10.31 -3.44
CA ILE A 126 -4.26 -8.92 -3.73
C ILE A 126 -4.05 -8.56 -5.21
N MET A 127 -3.10 -9.21 -5.87
CA MET A 127 -2.78 -8.99 -7.28
C MET A 127 -3.34 -10.05 -8.22
N ASP A 128 -4.16 -10.98 -7.72
CA ASP A 128 -4.80 -11.99 -8.55
C ASP A 128 -5.58 -11.32 -9.70
N ASP A 129 -5.41 -11.87 -10.90
CA ASP A 129 -6.07 -11.41 -12.12
C ASP A 129 -5.62 -10.02 -12.64
N ILE A 130 -4.50 -9.46 -12.16
CA ILE A 130 -3.96 -8.16 -12.63
C ILE A 130 -3.60 -8.18 -14.13
N ASP A 131 -3.32 -9.34 -14.68
CA ASP A 131 -3.01 -9.58 -16.10
C ASP A 131 -4.25 -9.77 -16.98
N LYS A 132 -5.46 -9.71 -16.41
CA LYS A 132 -6.74 -9.96 -17.08
C LYS A 132 -7.57 -8.71 -17.37
N ASP A 133 -6.91 -7.56 -17.48
CA ASP A 133 -7.57 -6.27 -17.77
C ASP A 133 -8.64 -5.89 -16.73
N THR A 134 -8.35 -6.21 -15.46
CA THR A 134 -9.27 -5.96 -14.34
C THR A 134 -9.15 -4.56 -13.75
N VAL A 135 -8.05 -3.87 -14.02
CA VAL A 135 -7.74 -2.53 -13.52
C VAL A 135 -7.07 -1.66 -14.59
N ASP A 136 -7.28 -0.36 -14.48
CA ASP A 136 -6.64 0.60 -15.39
C ASP A 136 -5.14 0.67 -15.16
N MET A 137 -4.38 0.74 -16.26
CA MET A 137 -2.94 0.90 -16.26
C MET A 137 -2.55 2.30 -16.72
N ALA A 138 -1.72 2.99 -15.94
CA ALA A 138 -1.14 4.28 -16.29
C ALA A 138 0.33 4.13 -16.70
N ASN A 139 0.85 5.11 -17.42
CA ASN A 139 2.29 5.18 -17.68
C ASN A 139 3.04 5.49 -16.37
N ASN A 140 4.26 4.94 -16.25
CA ASN A 140 5.16 5.30 -15.18
C ASN A 140 5.74 6.72 -15.40
N PHE A 141 6.64 7.17 -14.51
CA PHE A 141 7.18 8.54 -14.50
C PHE A 141 7.95 8.97 -15.76
N ASP A 142 8.48 8.03 -16.56
CA ASP A 142 9.25 8.28 -17.77
C ASP A 142 8.57 7.76 -19.06
N ASP A 143 7.30 7.38 -18.97
CA ASP A 143 6.47 6.85 -20.06
C ASP A 143 7.02 5.57 -20.74
N THR A 144 7.97 4.89 -20.13
CA THR A 144 8.58 3.66 -20.69
C THR A 144 7.84 2.39 -20.32
N LEU A 145 7.16 2.38 -19.19
CA LEU A 145 6.45 1.23 -18.62
C LEU A 145 5.05 1.61 -18.17
N LYS A 146 4.24 0.60 -17.89
CA LYS A 146 2.92 0.78 -17.28
C LYS A 146 2.91 0.27 -15.84
N GLU A 147 2.14 0.93 -15.01
CA GLU A 147 1.85 0.54 -13.63
C GLU A 147 0.34 0.57 -13.36
N PRO A 148 -0.19 -0.27 -12.47
CA PRO A 148 -1.60 -0.26 -12.14
C PRO A 148 -1.97 0.98 -11.33
N THR A 149 -3.11 1.61 -11.67
CA THR A 149 -3.64 2.74 -10.93
C THR A 149 -4.26 2.32 -9.60
N VAL A 150 -4.74 1.07 -9.53
CA VAL A 150 -5.31 0.41 -8.35
C VAL A 150 -5.04 -1.09 -8.45
N MET A 151 -4.96 -1.79 -7.31
CA MET A 151 -4.83 -3.26 -7.29
C MET A 151 -6.21 -3.93 -7.44
N PRO A 152 -6.27 -5.09 -8.12
CA PRO A 152 -7.53 -5.83 -8.31
C PRO A 152 -7.92 -6.62 -7.05
N THR A 153 -7.83 -5.99 -5.89
CA THR A 153 -8.07 -6.67 -4.60
C THR A 153 -9.49 -7.23 -4.52
N LYS A 154 -9.59 -8.47 -4.08
CA LYS A 154 -10.87 -9.18 -3.90
C LYS A 154 -11.47 -8.98 -2.51
N ILE A 155 -10.77 -8.29 -1.64
CA ILE A 155 -11.16 -8.00 -0.25
C ILE A 155 -10.99 -6.51 0.04
N PRO A 156 -11.73 -5.93 0.97
CA PRO A 156 -11.57 -4.55 1.42
C PRO A 156 -10.28 -4.38 2.24
N ASN A 157 -9.13 -4.39 1.57
CA ASN A 157 -7.82 -4.34 2.22
C ASN A 157 -7.65 -3.11 3.12
N LEU A 158 -8.30 -1.98 2.80
CA LEU A 158 -8.28 -0.80 3.66
C LEU A 158 -8.85 -1.05 5.05
N LEU A 159 -9.89 -1.88 5.17
CA LEU A 159 -10.44 -2.30 6.47
C LEU A 159 -9.59 -3.38 7.12
N VAL A 160 -9.15 -4.36 6.34
CA VAL A 160 -8.41 -5.53 6.83
C VAL A 160 -7.06 -5.14 7.41
N ASN A 161 -6.25 -4.38 6.66
CA ASN A 161 -4.92 -3.96 7.07
C ASN A 161 -4.85 -2.52 7.59
N GLY A 162 -5.97 -1.80 7.54
CA GLY A 162 -6.00 -0.42 7.96
C GLY A 162 -5.16 0.51 7.09
N GLY A 163 -4.95 1.72 7.59
CA GLY A 163 -4.08 2.69 6.94
C GLY A 163 -3.93 3.95 7.76
N ASN A 164 -2.74 4.49 7.78
CA ASN A 164 -2.47 5.78 8.38
C ASN A 164 -1.75 6.70 7.39
N GLY A 165 -1.95 7.99 7.51
CA GLY A 165 -1.27 8.96 6.67
C GLY A 165 -1.44 10.38 7.17
N ILE A 166 -0.40 11.18 7.01
CA ILE A 166 -0.39 12.60 7.35
C ILE A 166 -0.16 13.35 6.05
N ALA A 167 -1.16 14.12 5.66
CA ALA A 167 -1.10 15.01 4.50
C ALA A 167 -1.07 16.47 4.95
N VAL A 168 -1.13 17.38 4.01
CA VAL A 168 -1.25 18.83 4.31
C VAL A 168 -2.72 19.12 4.63
N GLY A 169 -2.99 19.61 5.83
CA GLY A 169 -4.34 19.99 6.26
C GLY A 169 -5.27 18.83 6.65
N MET A 170 -4.85 17.57 6.47
CA MET A 170 -5.64 16.41 6.90
C MET A 170 -4.76 15.20 7.24
N ALA A 171 -5.32 14.28 8.01
CA ALA A 171 -4.70 13.00 8.34
C ALA A 171 -5.75 11.89 8.30
N THR A 172 -5.29 10.65 8.10
CA THR A 172 -6.13 9.47 8.20
C THR A 172 -5.50 8.47 9.16
N ASN A 173 -6.33 7.78 9.91
CA ASN A 173 -5.93 6.66 10.74
C ASN A 173 -7.09 5.65 10.82
N ILE A 174 -6.97 4.59 10.04
CA ILE A 174 -7.98 3.53 9.92
C ILE A 174 -7.39 2.29 10.60
N PRO A 175 -8.02 1.77 11.66
CA PRO A 175 -7.55 0.57 12.32
C PRO A 175 -7.75 -0.68 11.47
N THR A 176 -7.07 -1.75 11.84
CA THR A 176 -7.18 -3.08 11.23
C THR A 176 -8.42 -3.82 11.73
N HIS A 177 -8.92 -4.77 10.93
CA HIS A 177 -10.09 -5.57 11.25
C HIS A 177 -9.88 -7.06 10.90
N ASN A 178 -10.68 -7.92 11.49
CA ASN A 178 -10.65 -9.36 11.23
C ASN A 178 -11.14 -9.66 9.81
N LEU A 179 -10.36 -10.46 9.05
CA LEU A 179 -10.68 -10.80 7.66
C LEU A 179 -12.01 -11.56 7.53
N GLY A 180 -12.27 -12.51 8.43
CA GLY A 180 -13.52 -13.28 8.42
C GLY A 180 -14.74 -12.38 8.60
N GLU A 181 -14.71 -11.51 9.61
CA GLU A 181 -15.78 -10.54 9.90
C GLU A 181 -16.00 -9.59 8.70
N VAL A 182 -14.93 -9.10 8.08
CA VAL A 182 -15.03 -8.23 6.91
C VAL A 182 -15.64 -8.97 5.71
N ILE A 183 -15.30 -10.23 5.50
CA ILE A 183 -15.90 -11.06 4.44
C ILE A 183 -17.38 -11.29 4.72
N ASP A 184 -17.76 -11.61 5.95
CA ASP A 184 -19.16 -11.80 6.33
C ASP A 184 -19.98 -10.51 6.11
N ALA A 185 -19.41 -9.35 6.42
CA ALA A 185 -20.02 -8.07 6.11
C ALA A 185 -20.17 -7.82 4.60
N CYS A 186 -19.18 -8.22 3.78
CA CYS A 186 -19.29 -8.15 2.33
C CYS A 186 -20.42 -9.04 1.81
N CYS A 187 -20.55 -10.26 2.31
CA CYS A 187 -21.64 -11.16 1.96
C CYS A 187 -23.00 -10.54 2.32
N ALA A 188 -23.11 -9.99 3.54
CA ALA A 188 -24.34 -9.34 3.99
C ALA A 188 -24.71 -8.11 3.12
N TYR A 189 -23.71 -7.34 2.67
CA TYR A 189 -23.93 -6.21 1.76
C TYR A 189 -24.37 -6.66 0.35
N ILE A 190 -23.81 -7.76 -0.16
CA ILE A 190 -24.24 -8.35 -1.45
C ILE A 190 -25.68 -8.84 -1.37
N ASP A 191 -26.07 -9.49 -0.28
CA ASP A 191 -27.43 -10.00 -0.07
C ASP A 191 -28.44 -8.87 0.17
N ASN A 192 -28.03 -7.78 0.79
CA ASN A 192 -28.84 -6.59 1.06
C ASN A 192 -28.04 -5.31 0.85
N PRO A 193 -28.00 -4.74 -0.37
CA PRO A 193 -27.27 -3.50 -0.68
C PRO A 193 -27.74 -2.26 0.10
N ASP A 194 -28.94 -2.29 0.68
CA ASP A 194 -29.51 -1.20 1.48
C ASP A 194 -29.14 -1.32 2.97
N ILE A 195 -28.29 -2.27 3.36
CA ILE A 195 -27.85 -2.43 4.74
C ILE A 195 -27.09 -1.17 5.19
N ASP A 196 -27.46 -0.62 6.33
CA ASP A 196 -26.84 0.56 6.91
C ASP A 196 -25.56 0.20 7.73
N VAL A 197 -24.90 1.23 8.22
CA VAL A 197 -23.66 1.07 9.03
C VAL A 197 -23.93 0.27 10.30
N GLU A 198 -25.07 0.48 10.96
CA GLU A 198 -25.42 -0.27 12.18
C GLU A 198 -25.64 -1.76 11.87
N GLY A 199 -26.22 -2.05 10.73
CA GLY A 199 -26.38 -3.42 10.22
C GLY A 199 -25.03 -4.08 9.96
N LEU A 200 -24.10 -3.38 9.29
CA LEU A 200 -22.73 -3.88 9.02
C LEU A 200 -21.91 -4.06 10.30
N MET A 201 -22.08 -3.20 11.30
CA MET A 201 -21.41 -3.34 12.60
C MET A 201 -21.80 -4.60 13.39
N ARG A 202 -22.85 -5.31 13.00
CA ARG A 202 -23.18 -6.63 13.58
C ARG A 202 -22.21 -7.71 13.10
N TYR A 203 -21.59 -7.52 11.91
CA TYR A 203 -20.62 -8.42 11.33
C TYR A 203 -19.17 -7.99 11.66
N VAL A 204 -18.92 -6.68 11.70
CA VAL A 204 -17.63 -6.09 12.06
C VAL A 204 -17.82 -5.22 13.31
N PRO A 205 -17.87 -5.82 14.52
CA PRO A 205 -18.24 -5.11 15.73
C PRO A 205 -17.16 -4.15 16.24
N ALA A 206 -15.88 -4.43 15.96
CA ALA A 206 -14.77 -3.65 16.47
C ALA A 206 -13.48 -3.88 15.66
N PRO A 207 -12.49 -2.97 15.77
CA PRO A 207 -11.14 -3.19 15.29
C PRO A 207 -10.50 -4.45 15.90
N ASP A 208 -9.67 -5.13 15.11
CA ASP A 208 -8.90 -6.31 15.49
C ASP A 208 -7.40 -5.99 15.29
N PHE A 209 -6.69 -5.74 16.38
CA PHE A 209 -5.29 -5.33 16.34
C PHE A 209 -4.35 -6.53 16.14
N PRO A 210 -3.18 -6.34 15.48
CA PRO A 210 -2.14 -7.35 15.32
C PRO A 210 -1.57 -7.83 16.64
#